data_ec4b591483fd64ec0705be970f478745
#
_entry.id   ec4b591483fd64ec0705be970f478745
#
_cell.length_a   1.000
_cell.length_b   1.000
_cell.length_c   1.000
_cell.angle_alpha   90.00
_cell.angle_beta   90.00
_cell.angle_gamma   90.00
#
_symmetry.space_group_name_H-M   'P 1'
#
loop_
_entity.id
_entity.type
_entity.pdbx_description
1 polymer ?
#
loop_
_entity_poly.entity_id
_entity_poly.type
_entity_poly.pdbx_seq_one_letter_code
_entity_poly.pdbx_strand_id
1 'polypeptide(L)'
;LERRSIVGGAAVTEEFHPGYRNSAASYTVSLLHPKVISDLHLHDHGMKILERRVNNYLPLSSGDSLISYPNANQFHSEIARFSAQDVRQLKKYNETLDAVVPVIKDLMLVTPPSIVDHGFADISRYFHLSKQFRKLNTSQKRLLFRLFSISAGEMLDDTFESDPIKALFGFDAIVGHFASPYAPGSAYVLLHHLVGEVNGKQGLWGHSVGGMGAITQAMAREATSLGVKIELEAEVENLEISHKKVQGITLKSGRVIKSDITVANVNPKLLFSDLIEASDLSGDTKSHFDTYKCQSGTFRTNVALSALPNFAARTAPHVLEAGIIMAPSLDYMDKAFTDARLGGWSQQPIVEMLIPSIVDDSLAPAGHHVASLFCQQFDPSLGQNWDLHREKVADLILNTVEEYAPGFKQTIIARQIHSPWDLEQKFGLTGGDIFHGRLSLDQLFSARPMLGIGDYHTEFKNLYLCGSGTHPGGGVSGLPGHNAAREIIRSL
;
A
#
# COMPACT_ATOMS: atom_id res chain seq x y z
N LEU A 1 14.60 3.43 -16.93
CA LEU A 1 13.93 4.61 -17.46
C LEU A 1 12.86 5.06 -16.49
N GLU A 2 12.73 6.35 -16.26
CA GLU A 2 11.72 6.98 -15.41
C GLU A 2 11.15 8.20 -16.15
N ARG A 3 9.81 8.33 -16.19
CA ARG A 3 9.15 9.45 -16.90
C ARG A 3 9.27 10.78 -16.16
N ARG A 4 9.47 10.75 -14.84
CA ARG A 4 9.59 11.94 -14.00
C ARG A 4 11.07 12.37 -13.86
N SER A 5 11.29 13.55 -13.31
CA SER A 5 12.62 14.07 -12.98
C SER A 5 13.23 13.46 -11.71
N ILE A 6 12.53 12.50 -11.07
CA ILE A 6 12.93 11.83 -9.84
C ILE A 6 12.50 10.35 -9.86
N VAL A 7 13.39 9.45 -9.42
CA VAL A 7 13.05 8.02 -9.25
C VAL A 7 12.16 7.79 -8.02
N GLY A 8 11.33 6.75 -8.07
CA GLY A 8 10.60 6.25 -6.91
C GLY A 8 9.10 6.11 -7.11
N GLY A 9 8.55 6.56 -8.23
CA GLY A 9 7.12 6.43 -8.52
C GLY A 9 6.25 7.04 -7.40
N ALA A 10 5.40 6.20 -6.76
CA ALA A 10 4.56 6.59 -5.63
C ALA A 10 5.34 6.73 -4.29
N ALA A 11 6.54 6.16 -4.19
CA ALA A 11 7.40 6.26 -3.00
C ALA A 11 8.44 7.36 -3.16
N VAL A 12 7.98 8.61 -3.30
CA VAL A 12 8.80 9.83 -3.39
C VAL A 12 8.49 10.79 -2.27
N THR A 13 9.48 11.60 -1.91
CA THR A 13 9.33 12.77 -1.03
C THR A 13 9.49 14.02 -1.88
N GLU A 14 8.53 14.93 -1.79
CA GLU A 14 8.52 16.17 -2.57
C GLU A 14 8.45 17.40 -1.65
N GLU A 15 9.07 18.48 -2.06
CA GLU A 15 8.81 19.78 -1.51
C GLU A 15 7.52 20.32 -2.14
N PHE A 16 6.49 20.47 -1.34
CA PHE A 16 5.17 20.92 -1.81
C PHE A 16 4.87 22.38 -1.44
N HIS A 17 5.67 22.95 -0.56
CA HIS A 17 5.72 24.37 -0.22
C HIS A 17 7.16 24.71 0.20
N PRO A 18 7.69 25.93 -0.06
CA PRO A 18 9.07 26.26 0.28
C PRO A 18 9.45 25.90 1.73
N GLY A 19 10.43 24.99 1.87
CA GLY A 19 10.90 24.45 3.15
C GLY A 19 10.05 23.31 3.74
N TYR A 20 8.94 22.92 3.11
CA TYR A 20 8.08 21.85 3.60
C TYR A 20 8.05 20.66 2.64
N ARG A 21 8.52 19.54 3.11
CA ARG A 21 8.67 18.30 2.35
C ARG A 21 7.82 17.20 2.98
N ASN A 22 7.18 16.37 2.15
CA ASN A 22 6.49 15.20 2.64
C ASN A 22 6.44 14.10 1.57
N SER A 23 6.17 12.89 2.03
CA SER A 23 5.89 11.75 1.14
C SER A 23 4.62 12.02 0.34
N ALA A 24 4.70 11.86 -1.00
CA ALA A 24 3.61 12.30 -1.87
C ALA A 24 2.43 11.33 -1.88
N ALA A 25 2.67 10.03 -2.08
CA ALA A 25 1.62 9.02 -2.13
C ALA A 25 1.81 7.94 -1.05
N SER A 26 2.83 7.11 -1.12
CA SER A 26 3.21 6.23 -0.01
C SER A 26 3.77 7.08 1.16
N TYR A 27 3.45 6.77 2.41
CA TYR A 27 3.67 7.69 3.53
C TYR A 27 4.24 7.07 4.81
N THR A 28 4.31 5.74 4.89
CA THR A 28 4.80 5.01 6.08
C THR A 28 5.45 3.70 5.67
N VAL A 29 6.33 3.16 6.52
CA VAL A 29 7.09 1.94 6.28
C VAL A 29 6.61 0.84 7.21
N SER A 30 6.27 -0.32 6.64
CA SER A 30 6.05 -1.57 7.37
C SER A 30 6.44 -2.79 6.54
N LEU A 31 6.08 -2.81 5.25
CA LEU A 31 6.20 -3.97 4.38
C LEU A 31 7.54 -4.09 3.66
N LEU A 32 8.46 -3.10 3.77
CA LEU A 32 9.78 -3.18 3.16
C LEU A 32 10.54 -4.38 3.75
N HIS A 33 10.78 -5.38 2.89
CA HIS A 33 11.23 -6.68 3.38
C HIS A 33 12.71 -6.67 3.80
N PRO A 34 13.09 -7.25 4.97
CA PRO A 34 14.47 -7.25 5.47
C PRO A 34 15.48 -7.82 4.48
N LYS A 35 15.08 -8.84 3.71
CA LYS A 35 15.94 -9.38 2.66
C LYS A 35 16.28 -8.35 1.58
N VAL A 36 15.31 -7.53 1.16
CA VAL A 36 15.54 -6.46 0.17
C VAL A 36 16.45 -5.38 0.76
N ILE A 37 16.24 -5.00 2.03
CA ILE A 37 17.10 -4.05 2.75
C ILE A 37 18.54 -4.55 2.78
N SER A 38 18.74 -5.83 3.10
CA SER A 38 20.07 -6.45 3.20
C SER A 38 20.71 -6.64 1.83
N ASP A 39 19.98 -7.21 0.86
CA ASP A 39 20.53 -7.53 -0.47
C ASP A 39 20.94 -6.27 -1.25
N LEU A 40 20.25 -5.14 -1.01
CA LEU A 40 20.53 -3.85 -1.64
C LEU A 40 21.31 -2.89 -0.74
N HIS A 41 21.86 -3.35 0.38
CA HIS A 41 22.71 -2.57 1.30
C HIS A 41 22.12 -1.19 1.64
N LEU A 42 20.77 -1.09 1.80
CA LEU A 42 20.09 0.19 1.85
C LEU A 42 20.54 1.09 3.02
N HIS A 43 20.97 0.49 4.14
CA HIS A 43 21.54 1.24 5.27
C HIS A 43 22.88 1.89 4.93
N ASP A 44 23.72 1.23 4.13
CA ASP A 44 25.01 1.77 3.67
C ASP A 44 24.81 2.96 2.73
N HIS A 45 23.65 3.00 2.08
CA HIS A 45 23.19 4.12 1.25
C HIS A 45 22.35 5.16 2.01
N GLY A 46 22.43 5.16 3.35
CA GLY A 46 21.88 6.20 4.22
C GLY A 46 20.38 6.03 4.55
N MET A 47 19.75 4.88 4.23
CA MET A 47 18.39 4.62 4.69
C MET A 47 18.37 4.43 6.20
N LYS A 48 17.49 5.16 6.88
CA LYS A 48 17.25 5.04 8.32
C LYS A 48 15.77 5.03 8.59
N ILE A 49 15.29 4.02 9.35
CA ILE A 49 13.88 3.90 9.73
C ILE A 49 13.75 4.13 11.23
N LEU A 50 12.86 5.05 11.61
CA LEU A 50 12.51 5.38 12.99
C LEU A 50 11.25 4.63 13.38
N GLU A 51 11.26 4.03 14.59
CA GLU A 51 10.09 3.42 15.19
C GLU A 51 9.23 4.49 15.87
N ARG A 52 7.91 4.29 15.86
CA ARG A 52 6.97 5.14 16.59
C ARG A 52 6.83 4.64 18.03
N ARG A 53 6.72 5.55 18.98
CA ARG A 53 6.48 5.22 20.41
C ARG A 53 5.02 4.86 20.67
N VAL A 54 4.14 5.26 19.79
CA VAL A 54 2.70 4.92 19.77
C VAL A 54 2.35 4.44 18.37
N ASN A 55 1.70 3.29 18.24
CA ASN A 55 1.33 2.73 16.94
C ASN A 55 0.18 3.53 16.32
N ASN A 56 -0.96 3.55 17.02
CA ASN A 56 -2.17 4.22 16.55
C ASN A 56 -2.87 5.00 17.68
N TYR A 57 -3.56 6.05 17.29
CA TYR A 57 -4.44 6.83 18.14
C TYR A 57 -5.80 6.97 17.46
N LEU A 58 -6.84 6.49 18.12
CA LEU A 58 -8.22 6.58 17.68
C LEU A 58 -8.97 7.56 18.60
N PRO A 59 -9.06 8.86 18.26
CA PRO A 59 -9.88 9.83 19.01
C PRO A 59 -11.37 9.54 18.80
N LEU A 60 -12.18 9.65 19.84
CA LEU A 60 -13.63 9.45 19.81
C LEU A 60 -14.35 10.77 20.06
N SER A 61 -15.51 10.95 19.44
CA SER A 61 -16.39 12.13 19.65
C SER A 61 -16.92 12.25 21.06
N SER A 62 -16.88 11.17 21.85
CA SER A 62 -17.22 11.18 23.28
C SER A 62 -16.21 11.93 24.17
N GLY A 63 -15.08 12.36 23.62
CA GLY A 63 -13.95 12.89 24.36
C GLY A 63 -12.98 11.84 24.89
N ASP A 64 -13.25 10.56 24.69
CA ASP A 64 -12.35 9.44 25.00
C ASP A 64 -11.48 9.06 23.77
N SER A 65 -10.60 8.08 23.93
CA SER A 65 -9.75 7.58 22.85
C SER A 65 -9.25 6.18 23.14
N LEU A 66 -8.93 5.41 22.08
CA LEU A 66 -8.12 4.20 22.18
C LEU A 66 -6.71 4.49 21.67
N ILE A 67 -5.69 4.14 22.46
CA ILE A 67 -4.27 4.32 22.12
C ILE A 67 -3.62 2.94 22.02
N SER A 68 -3.07 2.63 20.82
CA SER A 68 -2.34 1.39 20.61
C SER A 68 -0.84 1.60 20.82
N TYR A 69 -0.30 0.92 21.82
CA TYR A 69 1.12 0.95 22.16
C TYR A 69 1.84 -0.30 21.64
N PRO A 70 3.14 -0.21 21.30
CA PRO A 70 3.98 -1.39 21.03
C PRO A 70 4.09 -2.31 22.26
N ASN A 71 3.98 -1.74 23.46
CA ASN A 71 3.98 -2.51 24.71
C ASN A 71 2.61 -3.15 24.95
N ALA A 72 2.56 -4.49 24.95
CA ALA A 72 1.31 -5.26 25.09
C ALA A 72 0.54 -4.94 26.39
N ASN A 73 1.23 -4.75 27.54
CA ASN A 73 0.55 -4.46 28.80
C ASN A 73 -0.12 -3.08 28.77
N GLN A 74 0.52 -2.09 28.19
CA GLN A 74 -0.08 -0.75 28.01
C GLN A 74 -1.29 -0.84 27.09
N PHE A 75 -1.18 -1.56 25.98
CA PHE A 75 -2.32 -1.72 25.05
C PHE A 75 -3.47 -2.51 25.68
N HIS A 76 -3.19 -3.57 26.46
CA HIS A 76 -4.23 -4.28 27.22
C HIS A 76 -4.95 -3.36 28.21
N SER A 77 -4.22 -2.45 28.89
CA SER A 77 -4.83 -1.48 29.79
C SER A 77 -5.74 -0.50 29.07
N GLU A 78 -5.38 -0.07 27.86
CA GLU A 78 -6.23 0.79 27.02
C GLU A 78 -7.51 0.07 26.60
N ILE A 79 -7.42 -1.17 26.12
CA ILE A 79 -8.59 -1.96 25.71
C ILE A 79 -9.51 -2.24 26.92
N ALA A 80 -8.94 -2.55 28.10
CA ALA A 80 -9.72 -2.83 29.29
C ALA A 80 -10.65 -1.68 29.73
N ARG A 81 -10.39 -0.47 29.28
CA ARG A 81 -11.27 0.70 29.52
C ARG A 81 -12.60 0.60 28.76
N PHE A 82 -12.61 -0.12 27.63
CA PHE A 82 -13.78 -0.33 26.80
C PHE A 82 -14.40 -1.71 27.07
N SER A 83 -13.57 -2.75 27.14
CA SER A 83 -14.03 -4.13 27.38
C SER A 83 -12.93 -4.99 28.01
N ALA A 84 -13.22 -5.55 29.18
CA ALA A 84 -12.36 -6.57 29.80
C ALA A 84 -12.40 -7.91 29.03
N GLN A 85 -13.47 -8.17 28.27
CA GLN A 85 -13.59 -9.34 27.42
C GLN A 85 -12.66 -9.21 26.21
N ASP A 86 -12.58 -8.04 25.58
CA ASP A 86 -11.74 -7.80 24.42
C ASP A 86 -10.25 -7.99 24.71
N VAL A 87 -9.80 -7.71 25.94
CA VAL A 87 -8.42 -8.03 26.38
C VAL A 87 -8.14 -9.52 26.26
N ARG A 88 -9.09 -10.37 26.67
CA ARG A 88 -8.94 -11.84 26.57
C ARG A 88 -9.00 -12.30 25.11
N GLN A 89 -9.88 -11.71 24.32
CA GLN A 89 -10.04 -12.04 22.92
C GLN A 89 -8.84 -11.57 22.09
N LEU A 90 -8.23 -10.42 22.41
CA LEU A 90 -7.03 -9.93 21.71
C LEU A 90 -5.87 -10.94 21.79
N LYS A 91 -5.65 -11.55 22.96
CA LYS A 91 -4.62 -12.59 23.08
C LYS A 91 -4.88 -13.74 22.10
N LYS A 92 -6.11 -14.26 22.07
CA LYS A 92 -6.51 -15.35 21.19
C LYS A 92 -6.44 -14.94 19.71
N TYR A 93 -6.83 -13.70 19.38
CA TYR A 93 -6.75 -13.13 18.04
C TYR A 93 -5.30 -13.10 17.56
N ASN A 94 -4.37 -12.58 18.37
CA ASN A 94 -2.94 -12.52 18.03
C ASN A 94 -2.35 -13.92 17.86
N GLU A 95 -2.59 -14.85 18.80
CA GLU A 95 -2.14 -16.25 18.70
C GLU A 95 -2.65 -16.92 17.41
N THR A 96 -3.85 -16.56 16.99
CA THR A 96 -4.48 -17.09 15.79
C THR A 96 -3.78 -16.57 14.52
N LEU A 97 -3.47 -15.28 14.46
CA LEU A 97 -2.78 -14.65 13.33
C LEU A 97 -1.30 -15.04 13.28
N ASP A 98 -0.62 -15.05 14.43
CA ASP A 98 0.80 -15.46 14.55
C ASP A 98 1.04 -16.87 14.01
N ALA A 99 0.02 -17.72 14.06
CA ALA A 99 0.10 -19.08 13.54
C ALA A 99 0.16 -19.16 12.00
N VAL A 100 -0.34 -18.15 11.27
CA VAL A 100 -0.42 -18.15 9.80
C VAL A 100 0.51 -17.12 9.15
N VAL A 101 0.85 -16.03 9.82
CA VAL A 101 1.74 -14.98 9.31
C VAL A 101 3.08 -15.52 8.77
N PRO A 102 3.79 -16.45 9.45
CA PRO A 102 5.05 -16.98 8.90
C PRO A 102 4.88 -17.69 7.55
N VAL A 103 3.75 -18.41 7.37
CA VAL A 103 3.47 -19.08 6.09
C VAL A 103 3.21 -18.06 4.98
N ILE A 104 2.48 -16.99 5.29
CA ILE A 104 2.25 -15.90 4.31
C ILE A 104 3.58 -15.23 3.95
N LYS A 105 4.43 -14.90 4.93
CA LYS A 105 5.78 -14.33 4.69
C LYS A 105 6.63 -15.23 3.77
N ASP A 106 6.64 -16.54 4.03
CA ASP A 106 7.35 -17.50 3.17
C ASP A 106 6.77 -17.52 1.74
N LEU A 107 5.43 -17.44 1.61
CA LEU A 107 4.77 -17.42 0.30
C LEU A 107 5.03 -16.12 -0.47
N MET A 108 5.24 -15.00 0.19
CA MET A 108 5.58 -13.73 -0.47
C MET A 108 6.95 -13.76 -1.16
N LEU A 109 7.87 -14.60 -0.71
CA LEU A 109 9.24 -14.73 -1.26
C LEU A 109 9.36 -15.74 -2.40
N VAL A 110 8.29 -16.41 -2.77
CA VAL A 110 8.34 -17.46 -3.80
C VAL A 110 7.52 -17.07 -5.02
N THR A 111 7.94 -17.58 -6.17
CA THR A 111 7.14 -17.48 -7.38
C THR A 111 5.93 -18.41 -7.26
N PRO A 112 4.70 -17.92 -7.45
CA PRO A 112 3.51 -18.76 -7.42
C PRO A 112 3.56 -19.83 -8.52
N PRO A 113 3.09 -21.07 -8.25
CA PRO A 113 2.96 -22.07 -9.30
C PRO A 113 1.85 -21.67 -10.29
N SER A 114 2.04 -21.94 -11.58
CA SER A 114 0.96 -21.82 -12.56
C SER A 114 -0.08 -22.89 -12.31
N ILE A 115 -1.37 -22.52 -12.32
CA ILE A 115 -2.48 -23.48 -12.24
C ILE A 115 -3.11 -23.76 -13.61
N VAL A 116 -2.58 -23.13 -14.65
CA VAL A 116 -3.04 -23.27 -16.06
C VAL A 116 -2.03 -24.11 -16.85
N ASP A 117 -0.76 -23.72 -16.81
CA ASP A 117 0.31 -24.37 -17.52
C ASP A 117 1.23 -25.11 -16.53
N HIS A 118 1.35 -26.42 -16.68
CA HIS A 118 2.13 -27.25 -15.77
C HIS A 118 3.53 -27.55 -16.33
N GLY A 119 4.45 -26.60 -16.16
CA GLY A 119 5.86 -26.79 -16.48
C GLY A 119 6.62 -27.57 -15.40
N PHE A 120 7.80 -28.13 -15.71
CA PHE A 120 8.65 -28.80 -14.71
C PHE A 120 9.01 -27.88 -13.52
N ALA A 121 9.17 -26.59 -13.75
CA ALA A 121 9.41 -25.62 -12.69
C ALA A 121 8.25 -25.55 -11.70
N ASP A 122 7.02 -25.68 -12.16
CA ASP A 122 5.83 -25.62 -11.31
C ASP A 122 5.72 -26.83 -10.38
N ILE A 123 6.22 -28.00 -10.77
CA ILE A 123 6.27 -29.18 -9.88
C ILE A 123 7.06 -28.84 -8.60
N SER A 124 8.21 -28.17 -8.73
CA SER A 124 9.03 -27.77 -7.59
C SER A 124 8.33 -26.69 -6.75
N ARG A 125 7.63 -25.75 -7.39
CA ARG A 125 6.84 -24.69 -6.74
C ARG A 125 5.64 -25.30 -5.97
N TYR A 126 4.92 -26.25 -6.57
CA TYR A 126 3.85 -27.00 -5.89
C TYR A 126 4.38 -27.82 -4.70
N PHE A 127 5.55 -28.46 -4.85
CA PHE A 127 6.16 -29.19 -3.75
C PHE A 127 6.52 -28.25 -2.58
N HIS A 128 7.09 -27.08 -2.89
CA HIS A 128 7.39 -26.07 -1.87
C HIS A 128 6.12 -25.59 -1.16
N LEU A 129 5.08 -25.23 -1.93
CA LEU A 129 3.79 -24.81 -1.39
C LEU A 129 3.18 -25.91 -0.51
N SER A 130 3.17 -27.15 -0.97
CA SER A 130 2.70 -28.31 -0.20
C SER A 130 3.46 -28.50 1.11
N LYS A 131 4.78 -28.27 1.11
CA LYS A 131 5.62 -28.34 2.32
C LYS A 131 5.23 -27.27 3.34
N GLN A 132 4.93 -26.05 2.91
CA GLN A 132 4.46 -24.99 3.81
C GLN A 132 3.08 -25.35 4.39
N PHE A 133 2.14 -25.80 3.57
CA PHE A 133 0.82 -26.21 4.03
C PHE A 133 0.83 -27.41 4.97
N ARG A 134 1.82 -28.34 4.83
CA ARG A 134 1.98 -29.47 5.77
C ARG A 134 2.41 -29.05 7.16
N LYS A 135 3.07 -27.89 7.32
CA LYS A 135 3.43 -27.35 8.65
C LYS A 135 2.20 -26.92 9.44
N LEU A 136 1.10 -26.64 8.76
CA LEU A 136 -0.14 -26.19 9.37
C LEU A 136 -1.02 -27.37 9.82
N ASN A 137 -1.55 -27.29 11.03
CA ASN A 137 -2.59 -28.20 11.50
C ASN A 137 -3.95 -27.88 10.84
N THR A 138 -4.97 -28.72 11.07
CA THR A 138 -6.27 -28.56 10.44
C THR A 138 -6.98 -27.25 10.79
N SER A 139 -6.84 -26.77 12.05
CA SER A 139 -7.44 -25.51 12.49
C SER A 139 -6.78 -24.30 11.78
N GLN A 140 -5.46 -24.32 11.67
CA GLN A 140 -4.70 -23.27 10.96
C GLN A 140 -5.03 -23.24 9.45
N LYS A 141 -5.22 -24.40 8.81
CA LYS A 141 -5.68 -24.47 7.40
C LYS A 141 -7.09 -23.89 7.23
N ARG A 142 -8.02 -24.22 8.14
CA ARG A 142 -9.37 -23.64 8.15
C ARG A 142 -9.33 -22.13 8.35
N LEU A 143 -8.47 -21.66 9.27
CA LEU A 143 -8.27 -20.24 9.49
C LEU A 143 -7.76 -19.54 8.23
N LEU A 144 -6.71 -20.08 7.61
CA LEU A 144 -6.13 -19.51 6.40
C LEU A 144 -7.20 -19.40 5.29
N PHE A 145 -7.97 -20.49 5.05
CA PHE A 145 -9.07 -20.46 4.11
C PHE A 145 -10.12 -19.39 4.46
N ARG A 146 -10.46 -19.29 5.76
CA ARG A 146 -11.41 -18.30 6.27
C ARG A 146 -10.93 -16.87 6.03
N LEU A 147 -9.64 -16.56 6.28
CA LEU A 147 -9.05 -15.24 6.06
C LEU A 147 -9.11 -14.78 4.58
N PHE A 148 -9.05 -15.71 3.64
CA PHE A 148 -9.21 -15.38 2.22
C PHE A 148 -10.68 -15.23 1.78
N SER A 149 -11.64 -15.75 2.51
CA SER A 149 -13.06 -15.81 2.08
C SER A 149 -13.99 -14.92 2.87
N ILE A 150 -13.73 -14.71 4.16
CA ILE A 150 -14.59 -13.90 5.05
C ILE A 150 -14.31 -12.39 4.91
N SER A 151 -15.26 -11.59 5.34
CA SER A 151 -15.03 -10.16 5.53
C SER A 151 -14.25 -9.88 6.83
N ALA A 152 -13.49 -8.78 6.85
CA ALA A 152 -12.84 -8.31 8.07
C ALA A 152 -13.87 -7.91 9.14
N GLY A 153 -14.95 -7.24 8.71
CA GLY A 153 -16.03 -6.83 9.61
C GLY A 153 -16.62 -8.02 10.36
N GLU A 154 -17.04 -9.07 9.63
CA GLU A 154 -17.57 -10.29 10.23
C GLU A 154 -16.56 -10.98 11.18
N MET A 155 -15.28 -11.04 10.79
CA MET A 155 -14.23 -11.59 11.64
C MET A 155 -14.02 -10.80 12.93
N LEU A 156 -14.06 -9.47 12.86
CA LEU A 156 -13.87 -8.59 14.01
C LEU A 156 -15.11 -8.57 14.91
N ASP A 157 -16.31 -8.62 14.36
CA ASP A 157 -17.58 -8.73 15.12
C ASP A 157 -17.69 -10.07 15.86
N ASP A 158 -17.26 -11.17 15.24
CA ASP A 158 -17.16 -12.49 15.90
C ASP A 158 -16.13 -12.52 17.05
N THR A 159 -15.16 -11.59 17.03
CA THR A 159 -14.01 -11.60 17.95
C THR A 159 -14.16 -10.61 19.09
N PHE A 160 -14.56 -9.36 18.80
CA PHE A 160 -14.58 -8.24 19.73
C PHE A 160 -15.98 -7.67 19.92
N GLU A 161 -16.24 -7.09 21.08
CA GLU A 161 -17.53 -6.45 21.38
C GLU A 161 -17.49 -4.93 21.29
N SER A 162 -16.32 -4.28 21.54
CA SER A 162 -16.22 -2.83 21.57
C SER A 162 -15.82 -2.24 20.20
N ASP A 163 -16.52 -1.18 19.78
CA ASP A 163 -16.28 -0.51 18.49
C ASP A 163 -14.87 0.03 18.33
N PRO A 164 -14.21 0.64 19.35
CA PRO A 164 -12.89 1.22 19.15
C PRO A 164 -11.82 0.19 18.72
N ILE A 165 -11.83 -1.03 19.29
CA ILE A 165 -10.85 -2.05 18.87
C ILE A 165 -11.21 -2.62 17.48
N LYS A 166 -12.50 -2.77 17.18
CA LYS A 166 -12.95 -3.19 15.84
C LYS A 166 -12.57 -2.15 14.79
N ALA A 167 -12.76 -0.87 15.07
CA ALA A 167 -12.38 0.22 14.18
C ALA A 167 -10.87 0.28 13.96
N LEU A 168 -10.08 0.12 15.02
CA LEU A 168 -8.62 0.13 14.95
C LEU A 168 -8.09 -0.93 13.97
N PHE A 169 -8.57 -2.17 14.08
CA PHE A 169 -8.15 -3.25 13.18
C PHE A 169 -8.86 -3.21 11.82
N GLY A 170 -10.12 -2.78 11.80
CA GLY A 170 -10.91 -2.66 10.57
C GLY A 170 -10.35 -1.62 9.60
N PHE A 171 -9.65 -0.60 10.09
CA PHE A 171 -8.97 0.35 9.24
C PHE A 171 -7.95 -0.34 8.32
N ASP A 172 -7.16 -1.27 8.83
CA ASP A 172 -6.18 -2.02 8.03
C ASP A 172 -6.83 -2.87 6.91
N ALA A 173 -8.10 -3.23 7.06
CA ALA A 173 -8.84 -4.01 6.05
C ALA A 173 -9.32 -3.18 4.85
N ILE A 174 -9.32 -1.86 4.97
CA ILE A 174 -9.79 -0.95 3.91
C ILE A 174 -8.67 -0.11 3.29
N VAL A 175 -7.48 -0.12 3.86
CA VAL A 175 -6.33 0.62 3.31
C VAL A 175 -6.02 0.14 1.90
N GLY A 176 -6.16 1.06 0.93
CA GLY A 176 -5.94 0.76 -0.49
C GLY A 176 -6.96 -0.19 -1.11
N HIS A 177 -8.11 -0.38 -0.47
CA HIS A 177 -9.17 -1.26 -0.92
C HIS A 177 -10.52 -0.51 -1.00
N PHE A 178 -10.97 -0.21 -2.22
CA PHE A 178 -12.27 0.43 -2.43
C PHE A 178 -13.39 -0.60 -2.24
N ALA A 179 -13.67 -0.91 -0.98
CA ALA A 179 -14.70 -1.85 -0.55
C ALA A 179 -15.12 -1.60 0.90
N SER A 180 -16.30 -2.09 1.25
CA SER A 180 -16.76 -2.19 2.65
C SER A 180 -15.83 -3.09 3.48
N PRO A 181 -15.62 -2.82 4.78
CA PRO A 181 -14.98 -3.78 5.68
C PRO A 181 -15.76 -5.10 5.77
N TYR A 182 -17.05 -5.10 5.38
CA TYR A 182 -17.90 -6.29 5.29
C TYR A 182 -17.88 -6.98 3.92
N ALA A 183 -17.06 -6.50 2.97
CA ALA A 183 -16.90 -7.18 1.69
C ALA A 183 -16.16 -8.51 1.86
N PRO A 184 -16.61 -9.61 1.21
CA PRO A 184 -15.91 -10.89 1.24
C PRO A 184 -14.46 -10.75 0.79
N GLY A 185 -13.51 -11.38 1.52
CA GLY A 185 -12.08 -11.34 1.25
C GLY A 185 -11.36 -10.12 1.85
N SER A 186 -12.05 -9.15 2.44
CA SER A 186 -11.39 -8.00 3.10
C SER A 186 -10.54 -8.39 4.31
N ALA A 187 -10.79 -9.55 4.94
CA ALA A 187 -9.92 -10.09 5.99
C ALA A 187 -8.49 -10.41 5.48
N TYR A 188 -8.31 -10.70 4.19
CA TYR A 188 -6.97 -10.82 3.60
C TYR A 188 -6.24 -9.48 3.55
N VAL A 189 -6.93 -8.38 3.28
CA VAL A 189 -6.32 -7.03 3.25
C VAL A 189 -5.79 -6.67 4.64
N LEU A 190 -6.54 -6.96 5.70
CA LEU A 190 -6.09 -6.83 7.08
C LEU A 190 -4.84 -7.69 7.34
N LEU A 191 -4.85 -8.96 6.94
CA LEU A 191 -3.70 -9.87 7.08
C LEU A 191 -2.47 -9.33 6.34
N HIS A 192 -2.63 -8.77 5.14
CA HIS A 192 -1.55 -8.19 4.34
C HIS A 192 -0.81 -7.08 5.10
N HIS A 193 -1.51 -6.25 5.85
CA HIS A 193 -0.90 -5.19 6.66
C HIS A 193 -0.21 -5.70 7.93
N LEU A 194 -0.63 -6.86 8.47
CA LEU A 194 -0.04 -7.47 9.66
C LEU A 194 1.28 -8.21 9.41
N VAL A 195 1.61 -8.55 8.14
CA VAL A 195 2.86 -9.27 7.83
C VAL A 195 4.11 -8.37 7.86
N GLY A 196 3.94 -7.05 7.95
CA GLY A 196 5.03 -6.09 7.97
C GLY A 196 5.91 -6.18 9.21
N GLU A 197 7.14 -5.65 9.09
CA GLU A 197 8.06 -5.50 10.22
C GLU A 197 8.96 -4.28 10.03
N VAL A 198 9.36 -3.69 11.15
CA VAL A 198 10.33 -2.58 11.19
C VAL A 198 11.43 -2.94 12.19
N ASN A 199 12.69 -2.85 11.76
CA ASN A 199 13.88 -3.14 12.57
C ASN A 199 13.79 -4.50 13.31
N GLY A 200 13.24 -5.54 12.66
CA GLY A 200 13.07 -6.88 13.22
C GLY A 200 11.88 -7.04 14.17
N LYS A 201 11.01 -6.03 14.29
CA LYS A 201 9.79 -6.08 15.13
C LYS A 201 8.56 -6.20 14.24
N GLN A 202 7.86 -7.32 14.32
CA GLN A 202 6.66 -7.60 13.53
C GLN A 202 5.49 -6.70 13.95
N GLY A 203 4.68 -6.31 12.95
CA GLY A 203 3.46 -5.51 13.16
C GLY A 203 3.72 -4.05 13.50
N LEU A 204 4.98 -3.58 13.45
CA LEU A 204 5.30 -2.17 13.64
C LEU A 204 5.26 -1.39 12.33
N TRP A 205 4.91 -0.12 12.48
CA TRP A 205 4.98 0.89 11.43
C TRP A 205 6.05 1.92 11.80
N GLY A 206 6.84 2.32 10.82
CA GLY A 206 7.95 3.24 10.99
C GLY A 206 7.90 4.44 10.04
N HIS A 207 8.81 5.37 10.29
CA HIS A 207 9.08 6.51 9.42
C HIS A 207 10.48 6.42 8.83
N SER A 208 10.61 6.54 7.51
CA SER A 208 11.92 6.69 6.87
C SER A 208 12.39 8.14 6.99
N VAL A 209 13.57 8.38 7.54
CA VAL A 209 14.15 9.74 7.65
C VAL A 209 14.30 10.34 6.24
N GLY A 210 13.79 11.53 6.04
CA GLY A 210 13.65 12.17 4.74
C GLY A 210 12.43 11.72 3.93
N GLY A 211 11.49 10.97 4.54
CA GLY A 211 10.27 10.43 3.94
C GLY A 211 10.52 9.18 3.08
N MET A 212 9.48 8.71 2.42
CA MET A 212 9.53 7.47 1.61
C MET A 212 10.51 7.54 0.44
N GLY A 213 10.75 8.74 -0.09
CA GLY A 213 11.74 8.97 -1.14
C GLY A 213 13.18 8.59 -0.73
N ALA A 214 13.51 8.62 0.56
CA ALA A 214 14.85 8.22 1.02
C ALA A 214 15.14 6.74 0.72
N ILE A 215 14.11 5.87 0.77
CA ILE A 215 14.21 4.44 0.43
C ILE A 215 14.56 4.27 -1.04
N THR A 216 13.80 4.91 -1.93
CA THR A 216 13.99 4.78 -3.38
C THR A 216 15.27 5.44 -3.86
N GLN A 217 15.71 6.51 -3.20
CA GLN A 217 17.02 7.13 -3.44
C GLN A 217 18.18 6.22 -2.97
N ALA A 218 18.03 5.49 -1.86
CA ALA A 218 19.00 4.49 -1.44
C ALA A 218 19.10 3.34 -2.46
N MET A 219 17.97 2.85 -2.94
CA MET A 219 17.94 1.84 -4.01
C MET A 219 18.58 2.33 -5.31
N ALA A 220 18.34 3.59 -5.70
CA ALA A 220 18.97 4.18 -6.88
C ALA A 220 20.49 4.32 -6.74
N ARG A 221 20.99 4.67 -5.54
CA ARG A 221 22.43 4.73 -5.26
C ARG A 221 23.08 3.34 -5.36
N GLU A 222 22.45 2.31 -4.79
CA GLU A 222 22.93 0.93 -4.94
C GLU A 222 22.95 0.50 -6.41
N ALA A 223 21.85 0.68 -7.14
CA ALA A 223 21.78 0.34 -8.57
C ALA A 223 22.89 1.04 -9.37
N THR A 224 23.13 2.34 -9.11
CA THR A 224 24.16 3.11 -9.80
C THR A 224 25.57 2.61 -9.43
N SER A 225 25.82 2.24 -8.17
CA SER A 225 27.10 1.67 -7.72
C SER A 225 27.43 0.35 -8.43
N LEU A 226 26.39 -0.41 -8.80
CA LEU A 226 26.47 -1.65 -9.59
C LEU A 226 26.54 -1.39 -11.11
N GLY A 227 26.61 -0.15 -11.56
CA GLY A 227 26.75 0.21 -12.97
C GLY A 227 25.45 0.38 -13.74
N VAL A 228 24.29 0.37 -13.06
CA VAL A 228 22.99 0.63 -13.70
C VAL A 228 22.91 2.09 -14.14
N LYS A 229 22.52 2.33 -15.38
CA LYS A 229 22.22 3.67 -15.90
C LYS A 229 20.75 3.98 -15.66
N ILE A 230 20.48 5.01 -14.89
CA ILE A 230 19.14 5.55 -14.66
C ILE A 230 18.96 6.77 -15.53
N GLU A 231 17.93 6.77 -16.38
CA GLU A 231 17.56 7.88 -17.21
C GLU A 231 16.21 8.43 -16.78
N LEU A 232 16.19 9.69 -16.40
CA LEU A 232 15.00 10.44 -15.97
C LEU A 232 14.39 11.18 -17.17
N GLU A 233 13.13 11.63 -17.03
CA GLU A 233 12.37 12.32 -18.10
C GLU A 233 12.32 11.49 -19.40
N ALA A 234 12.36 10.16 -19.25
CA ALA A 234 12.40 9.16 -20.31
C ALA A 234 11.10 8.34 -20.32
N GLU A 235 9.99 8.99 -20.67
CA GLU A 235 8.68 8.35 -20.75
C GLU A 235 8.60 7.38 -21.90
N VAL A 236 8.27 6.11 -21.60
CA VAL A 236 8.04 5.08 -22.60
C VAL A 236 6.65 5.29 -23.21
N GLU A 237 6.57 5.31 -24.53
CA GLU A 237 5.35 5.44 -25.32
C GLU A 237 4.78 4.08 -25.72
N ASN A 238 5.65 3.20 -26.24
CA ASN A 238 5.26 1.85 -26.65
C ASN A 238 6.42 0.84 -26.59
N LEU A 239 6.09 -0.43 -26.73
CA LEU A 239 7.04 -1.52 -26.90
C LEU A 239 7.20 -1.88 -28.37
N GLU A 240 8.43 -2.07 -28.82
CA GLU A 240 8.76 -2.56 -30.16
C GLU A 240 8.64 -4.10 -30.17
N ILE A 241 7.57 -4.62 -30.76
CA ILE A 241 7.26 -6.05 -30.77
C ILE A 241 7.35 -6.60 -32.21
N SER A 242 7.99 -7.76 -32.35
CA SER A 242 8.03 -8.50 -33.61
C SER A 242 8.01 -10.00 -33.33
N HIS A 243 7.12 -10.74 -33.99
CA HIS A 243 6.96 -12.19 -33.82
C HIS A 243 6.86 -12.63 -32.37
N LYS A 244 6.01 -11.96 -31.58
CA LYS A 244 5.81 -12.20 -30.13
C LYS A 244 7.11 -12.08 -29.31
N LYS A 245 8.06 -11.28 -29.77
CA LYS A 245 9.29 -10.96 -29.07
C LYS A 245 9.45 -9.44 -28.94
N VAL A 246 9.73 -8.94 -27.75
CA VAL A 246 10.10 -7.54 -27.54
C VAL A 246 11.52 -7.32 -28.03
N GLN A 247 11.73 -6.28 -28.87
CA GLN A 247 13.01 -5.87 -29.43
C GLN A 247 13.58 -4.64 -28.75
N GLY A 248 12.74 -3.93 -28.00
CA GLY A 248 13.08 -2.67 -27.35
C GLY A 248 11.83 -1.86 -27.01
N ILE A 249 12.03 -0.59 -26.81
CA ILE A 249 10.97 0.38 -26.49
C ILE A 249 11.15 1.67 -27.31
N THR A 250 10.05 2.40 -27.53
CA THR A 250 10.08 3.77 -28.05
C THR A 250 9.67 4.75 -26.96
N LEU A 251 10.43 5.81 -26.80
CA LEU A 251 10.12 6.93 -25.90
C LEU A 251 9.19 7.93 -26.59
N LYS A 252 8.43 8.70 -25.82
CA LYS A 252 7.62 9.85 -26.33
C LYS A 252 8.44 10.89 -27.11
N SER A 253 9.76 10.92 -26.89
CA SER A 253 10.67 11.74 -27.71
C SER A 253 10.92 11.19 -29.12
N GLY A 254 10.39 10.02 -29.46
CA GLY A 254 10.65 9.29 -30.70
C GLY A 254 11.96 8.46 -30.68
N ARG A 255 12.73 8.48 -29.60
CA ARG A 255 13.96 7.69 -29.49
C ARG A 255 13.65 6.22 -29.21
N VAL A 256 14.21 5.36 -30.07
CA VAL A 256 14.12 3.91 -29.89
C VAL A 256 15.31 3.39 -29.10
N ILE A 257 15.05 2.56 -28.10
CA ILE A 257 16.07 1.87 -27.29
C ILE A 257 15.90 0.37 -27.48
N LYS A 258 16.88 -0.28 -28.07
CA LYS A 258 16.89 -1.75 -28.25
C LYS A 258 17.35 -2.42 -26.95
N SER A 259 16.76 -3.57 -26.65
CA SER A 259 17.12 -4.38 -25.47
C SER A 259 16.91 -5.87 -25.74
N ASP A 260 17.79 -6.70 -25.17
CA ASP A 260 17.64 -8.17 -25.24
C ASP A 260 16.58 -8.64 -24.23
N ILE A 261 16.40 -7.92 -23.12
CA ILE A 261 15.40 -8.17 -22.08
C ILE A 261 14.78 -6.84 -21.70
N THR A 262 13.46 -6.81 -21.61
CA THR A 262 12.68 -5.67 -21.10
C THR A 262 11.95 -6.08 -19.83
N VAL A 263 12.05 -5.27 -18.79
CA VAL A 263 11.40 -5.52 -17.49
C VAL A 263 10.50 -4.33 -17.15
N ALA A 264 9.20 -4.56 -17.07
CA ALA A 264 8.21 -3.52 -16.84
C ALA A 264 7.82 -3.45 -15.36
N ASN A 265 8.03 -2.28 -14.75
CA ASN A 265 7.61 -1.95 -13.39
C ASN A 265 6.36 -1.04 -13.37
N VAL A 266 5.66 -0.93 -14.48
CA VAL A 266 4.41 -0.16 -14.58
C VAL A 266 3.21 -1.00 -14.13
N ASN A 267 2.06 -0.35 -13.95
CA ASN A 267 0.82 -1.08 -13.72
C ASN A 267 0.55 -2.05 -14.89
N PRO A 268 0.22 -3.33 -14.62
CA PRO A 268 -0.06 -4.29 -15.70
C PRO A 268 -1.15 -3.84 -16.66
N LYS A 269 -2.21 -3.19 -16.17
CA LYS A 269 -3.25 -2.64 -17.04
C LYS A 269 -2.68 -1.58 -17.99
N LEU A 270 -1.86 -0.65 -17.46
CA LEU A 270 -1.17 0.34 -18.29
C LEU A 270 -0.28 -0.33 -19.36
N LEU A 271 0.47 -1.37 -18.97
CA LEU A 271 1.33 -2.09 -19.91
C LEU A 271 0.54 -2.69 -21.07
N PHE A 272 -0.50 -3.47 -20.75
CA PHE A 272 -1.22 -4.27 -21.75
C PHE A 272 -2.33 -3.48 -22.47
N SER A 273 -2.84 -2.40 -21.89
CA SER A 273 -3.89 -1.59 -22.55
C SER A 273 -3.34 -0.39 -23.34
N ASP A 274 -2.18 0.18 -22.89
CA ASP A 274 -1.72 1.45 -23.44
C ASP A 274 -0.32 1.39 -24.07
N LEU A 275 0.59 0.52 -23.57
CA LEU A 275 1.97 0.45 -24.05
C LEU A 275 2.23 -0.68 -25.07
N ILE A 276 1.27 -1.57 -25.26
CA ILE A 276 1.32 -2.66 -26.26
C ILE A 276 0.15 -2.50 -27.22
N GLU A 277 0.44 -2.56 -28.53
CA GLU A 277 -0.60 -2.50 -29.54
C GLU A 277 -1.59 -3.66 -29.40
N ALA A 278 -2.90 -3.35 -29.44
CA ALA A 278 -3.95 -4.35 -29.23
C ALA A 278 -3.90 -5.53 -30.23
N SER A 279 -3.32 -5.31 -31.43
CA SER A 279 -3.11 -6.33 -32.47
C SER A 279 -2.04 -7.35 -32.09
N ASP A 280 -1.12 -7.00 -31.19
CA ASP A 280 -0.05 -7.88 -30.73
C ASP A 280 -0.51 -8.79 -29.56
N LEU A 281 -1.57 -8.41 -28.85
CA LEU A 281 -2.11 -9.16 -27.71
C LEU A 281 -2.89 -10.40 -28.15
N SER A 282 -2.88 -11.43 -27.32
CA SER A 282 -3.87 -12.51 -27.42
C SER A 282 -5.26 -11.99 -27.01
N GLY A 283 -6.31 -12.63 -27.54
CA GLY A 283 -7.69 -12.28 -27.17
C GLY A 283 -7.96 -12.40 -25.68
N ASP A 284 -7.37 -13.40 -25.03
CA ASP A 284 -7.51 -13.65 -23.58
C ASP A 284 -6.83 -12.56 -22.75
N THR A 285 -5.60 -12.18 -23.09
CA THR A 285 -4.86 -11.09 -22.41
C THR A 285 -5.62 -9.78 -22.54
N LYS A 286 -6.05 -9.43 -23.76
CA LYS A 286 -6.82 -8.22 -24.00
C LYS A 286 -8.11 -8.20 -23.16
N SER A 287 -8.93 -9.24 -23.26
CA SER A 287 -10.19 -9.34 -22.52
C SER A 287 -9.99 -9.25 -20.99
N HIS A 288 -8.92 -9.86 -20.48
CA HIS A 288 -8.59 -9.82 -19.07
C HIS A 288 -8.25 -8.38 -18.60
N PHE A 289 -7.35 -7.68 -19.31
CA PHE A 289 -6.92 -6.35 -18.89
C PHE A 289 -7.96 -5.25 -19.18
N ASP A 290 -8.87 -5.43 -20.13
CA ASP A 290 -10.05 -4.57 -20.30
C ASP A 290 -10.91 -4.55 -19.00
N THR A 291 -11.00 -5.67 -18.29
CA THR A 291 -11.80 -5.84 -17.07
C THR A 291 -11.00 -5.81 -15.76
N TYR A 292 -9.66 -5.75 -15.84
CA TYR A 292 -8.77 -5.75 -14.67
C TYR A 292 -9.08 -4.58 -13.72
N LYS A 293 -9.24 -4.88 -12.43
CA LYS A 293 -9.68 -3.90 -11.43
C LYS A 293 -8.50 -3.19 -10.78
N CYS A 294 -8.46 -1.86 -10.96
CA CYS A 294 -7.53 -0.94 -10.31
C CYS A 294 -8.36 0.07 -9.52
N GLN A 295 -8.59 -0.19 -8.23
CA GLN A 295 -9.51 0.61 -7.41
C GLN A 295 -9.07 0.56 -5.95
N SER A 296 -8.34 1.57 -5.48
CA SER A 296 -8.01 1.71 -4.06
C SER A 296 -8.83 2.77 -3.33
N GLY A 297 -9.47 3.68 -4.07
CA GLY A 297 -10.31 4.73 -3.48
C GLY A 297 -9.56 5.64 -2.52
N THR A 298 -8.30 5.93 -2.82
CA THR A 298 -7.40 6.71 -1.97
C THR A 298 -7.39 8.18 -2.37
N PHE A 299 -7.54 9.08 -1.39
CA PHE A 299 -7.36 10.52 -1.54
C PHE A 299 -6.25 10.97 -0.58
N ARG A 300 -5.28 11.73 -1.07
CA ARG A 300 -4.13 12.17 -0.29
C ARG A 300 -4.12 13.69 -0.14
N THR A 301 -3.89 14.16 1.09
CA THR A 301 -3.65 15.58 1.34
C THR A 301 -2.43 15.74 2.25
N ASN A 302 -1.41 16.44 1.77
CA ASN A 302 -0.30 16.89 2.61
C ASN A 302 -0.56 18.33 3.03
N VAL A 303 -0.30 18.67 4.30
CA VAL A 303 -0.46 20.03 4.81
C VAL A 303 0.81 20.50 5.54
N ALA A 304 1.18 21.75 5.29
CA ALA A 304 2.18 22.50 6.04
C ALA A 304 1.48 23.20 7.21
N LEU A 305 2.01 23.06 8.42
CA LEU A 305 1.39 23.51 9.65
C LEU A 305 2.30 24.48 10.42
N SER A 306 1.74 25.57 10.95
CA SER A 306 2.41 26.50 11.85
C SER A 306 2.45 26.01 13.30
N ALA A 307 1.62 25.03 13.66
CA ALA A 307 1.57 24.42 14.99
C ALA A 307 1.01 22.99 14.91
N LEU A 308 1.26 22.18 15.94
CA LEU A 308 0.69 20.83 16.05
C LEU A 308 -0.82 20.92 16.34
N PRO A 309 -1.63 19.94 15.83
CA PRO A 309 -3.04 19.87 16.15
C PRO A 309 -3.27 19.54 17.63
N ASN A 310 -4.30 20.16 18.21
CA ASN A 310 -4.73 19.92 19.58
C ASN A 310 -6.04 19.12 19.58
N PHE A 311 -5.92 17.80 19.79
CA PHE A 311 -7.08 16.91 19.82
C PHE A 311 -7.93 17.13 21.06
N ALA A 312 -9.24 17.22 20.89
CA ALA A 312 -10.21 17.39 21.98
C ALA A 312 -10.37 16.10 22.82
N ALA A 313 -10.18 14.94 22.22
CA ALA A 313 -10.23 13.65 22.92
C ALA A 313 -9.00 13.46 23.81
N ARG A 314 -9.13 12.54 24.77
CA ARG A 314 -8.03 12.14 25.68
C ARG A 314 -6.73 11.85 24.91
N THR A 315 -5.65 12.47 25.33
CA THR A 315 -4.31 12.30 24.77
C THR A 315 -3.35 11.68 25.79
N ALA A 316 -2.18 11.28 25.32
CA ALA A 316 -1.07 10.78 26.14
C ALA A 316 0.27 11.29 25.56
N PRO A 317 1.38 11.19 26.30
CA PRO A 317 2.70 11.51 25.78
C PRO A 317 2.97 10.76 24.46
N HIS A 318 3.54 11.46 23.47
CA HIS A 318 3.92 10.93 22.16
C HIS A 318 2.75 10.48 21.24
N VAL A 319 1.51 10.75 21.62
CA VAL A 319 0.33 10.32 20.85
C VAL A 319 0.30 10.86 19.43
N LEU A 320 0.89 12.04 19.17
CA LEU A 320 0.98 12.63 17.84
C LEU A 320 2.03 11.99 16.91
N GLU A 321 2.85 11.05 17.42
CA GLU A 321 3.73 10.21 16.59
C GLU A 321 2.98 9.05 15.93
N ALA A 322 1.77 8.77 16.40
CA ALA A 322 0.93 7.67 15.96
C ALA A 322 0.32 7.89 14.57
N GLY A 323 -0.18 6.81 13.96
CA GLY A 323 -1.25 6.89 12.98
C GLY A 323 -2.54 7.31 13.67
N ILE A 324 -3.05 8.50 13.37
CA ILE A 324 -4.23 9.07 14.02
C ILE A 324 -5.44 8.76 13.14
N ILE A 325 -6.30 7.83 13.58
CA ILE A 325 -7.40 7.28 12.78
C ILE A 325 -8.71 7.96 13.20
N MET A 326 -9.29 8.74 12.32
CA MET A 326 -10.62 9.38 12.47
C MET A 326 -11.66 8.57 11.70
N ALA A 327 -12.03 7.42 12.27
CA ALA A 327 -13.05 6.49 11.80
C ALA A 327 -13.47 5.60 12.99
N PRO A 328 -14.49 5.97 13.76
CA PRO A 328 -14.72 5.44 15.11
C PRO A 328 -15.33 4.05 15.17
N SER A 329 -15.83 3.50 14.06
CA SER A 329 -16.49 2.18 14.00
C SER A 329 -16.42 1.55 12.62
N LEU A 330 -16.70 0.24 12.53
CA LEU A 330 -16.86 -0.47 11.26
C LEU A 330 -18.06 0.07 10.46
N ASP A 331 -19.16 0.41 11.13
CA ASP A 331 -20.34 0.99 10.50
C ASP A 331 -20.02 2.34 9.83
N TYR A 332 -19.18 3.16 10.47
CA TYR A 332 -18.69 4.40 9.88
C TYR A 332 -17.93 4.13 8.57
N MET A 333 -17.07 3.12 8.56
CA MET A 333 -16.29 2.74 7.39
C MET A 333 -17.15 2.16 6.28
N ASP A 334 -18.16 1.32 6.63
CA ASP A 334 -19.11 0.75 5.68
C ASP A 334 -19.98 1.84 5.06
N LYS A 335 -20.47 2.76 5.88
CA LYS A 335 -21.22 3.92 5.41
C LYS A 335 -20.38 4.77 4.46
N ALA A 336 -19.12 5.05 4.79
CA ALA A 336 -18.24 5.83 3.93
C ALA A 336 -18.05 5.17 2.55
N PHE A 337 -17.89 3.84 2.49
CA PHE A 337 -17.86 3.12 1.22
C PHE A 337 -19.18 3.21 0.46
N THR A 338 -20.30 3.00 1.14
CA THR A 338 -21.63 3.04 0.51
C THR A 338 -21.92 4.43 -0.09
N ASP A 339 -21.64 5.49 0.66
CA ASP A 339 -21.78 6.87 0.20
C ASP A 339 -20.90 7.14 -1.02
N ALA A 340 -19.63 6.71 -0.98
CA ALA A 340 -18.69 6.90 -2.08
C ALA A 340 -19.13 6.17 -3.36
N ARG A 341 -19.59 4.94 -3.23
CA ARG A 341 -20.09 4.14 -4.36
C ARG A 341 -21.33 4.75 -5.01
N LEU A 342 -22.16 5.47 -4.26
CA LEU A 342 -23.40 6.07 -4.75
C LEU A 342 -23.23 7.52 -5.19
N GLY A 343 -22.31 8.28 -4.59
CA GLY A 343 -22.16 9.70 -4.79
C GLY A 343 -20.72 10.21 -4.97
N GLY A 344 -19.76 9.31 -5.12
CA GLY A 344 -18.35 9.63 -5.38
C GLY A 344 -17.50 9.76 -4.10
N TRP A 345 -18.06 10.20 -2.99
CA TRP A 345 -17.40 10.31 -1.66
C TRP A 345 -18.39 10.39 -0.54
N SER A 346 -17.96 10.03 0.69
CA SER A 346 -18.77 10.23 1.89
C SER A 346 -18.70 11.67 2.41
N GLN A 347 -19.79 12.14 3.03
CA GLN A 347 -19.80 13.39 3.80
C GLN A 347 -19.07 13.24 5.15
N GLN A 348 -18.76 12.02 5.55
CA GLN A 348 -17.97 11.67 6.72
C GLN A 348 -16.79 10.80 6.25
N PRO A 349 -15.74 11.39 5.65
CA PRO A 349 -14.62 10.63 5.09
C PRO A 349 -13.78 9.97 6.19
N ILE A 350 -13.24 8.80 5.87
CA ILE A 350 -12.24 8.13 6.70
C ILE A 350 -10.91 8.86 6.53
N VAL A 351 -10.28 9.28 7.62
CA VAL A 351 -9.02 10.02 7.61
C VAL A 351 -8.03 9.39 8.57
N GLU A 352 -6.85 9.02 8.07
CA GLU A 352 -5.67 8.77 8.89
C GLU A 352 -4.70 9.93 8.75
N MET A 353 -4.25 10.50 9.87
CA MET A 353 -3.25 11.56 9.90
C MET A 353 -1.94 11.03 10.47
N LEU A 354 -0.83 11.33 9.79
CA LEU A 354 0.54 11.21 10.31
C LEU A 354 1.21 12.58 10.35
N ILE A 355 2.01 12.84 11.38
CA ILE A 355 2.79 14.07 11.52
C ILE A 355 4.28 13.71 11.58
N PRO A 356 4.90 13.32 10.44
CA PRO A 356 6.24 12.76 10.43
C PRO A 356 7.31 13.75 10.92
N SER A 357 7.09 15.03 10.82
CA SER A 357 8.00 16.07 11.33
C SER A 357 8.16 16.11 12.87
N ILE A 358 7.37 15.33 13.62
CA ILE A 358 7.59 15.16 15.07
C ILE A 358 8.84 14.32 15.34
N VAL A 359 9.15 13.38 14.45
CA VAL A 359 10.27 12.45 14.58
C VAL A 359 11.40 12.72 13.57
N ASP A 360 11.14 13.58 12.58
CA ASP A 360 12.07 13.90 11.48
C ASP A 360 12.02 15.41 11.17
N ASP A 361 12.98 16.13 11.71
CA ASP A 361 13.10 17.58 11.59
C ASP A 361 13.56 18.05 10.18
N SER A 362 13.94 17.14 9.30
CA SER A 362 14.33 17.45 7.92
C SER A 362 13.13 17.82 7.01
N LEU A 363 11.88 17.63 7.48
CA LEU A 363 10.68 17.77 6.67
C LEU A 363 10.01 19.13 6.74
N ALA A 364 10.30 19.94 7.77
CA ALA A 364 9.71 21.27 7.95
C ALA A 364 10.69 22.23 8.60
N PRO A 365 10.49 23.55 8.48
CA PRO A 365 11.26 24.56 9.22
C PRO A 365 11.10 24.39 10.74
N ALA A 366 12.09 24.83 11.51
CA ALA A 366 12.07 24.76 12.97
C ALA A 366 10.81 25.39 13.57
N GLY A 367 10.11 24.66 14.44
CA GLY A 367 8.86 25.08 15.06
C GLY A 367 7.61 24.92 14.19
N HIS A 368 7.76 24.45 12.96
CA HIS A 368 6.69 24.14 12.03
C HIS A 368 6.61 22.62 11.77
N HIS A 369 5.53 22.18 11.15
CA HIS A 369 5.25 20.77 10.96
C HIS A 369 4.69 20.47 9.56
N VAL A 370 4.74 19.20 9.19
CA VAL A 370 3.98 18.65 8.06
C VAL A 370 3.09 17.52 8.55
N ALA A 371 1.88 17.47 8.05
CA ALA A 371 0.99 16.33 8.25
C ALA A 371 0.59 15.72 6.91
N SER A 372 0.41 14.41 6.93
CA SER A 372 0.00 13.57 5.82
C SER A 372 -1.38 13.00 6.13
N LEU A 373 -2.40 13.39 5.37
CA LEU A 373 -3.74 12.85 5.48
C LEU A 373 -3.92 11.77 4.42
N PHE A 374 -4.07 10.54 4.86
CA PHE A 374 -4.41 9.39 4.03
C PHE A 374 -5.89 9.09 4.22
N CYS A 375 -6.66 9.27 3.16
CA CYS A 375 -8.12 9.21 3.23
C CYS A 375 -8.64 8.10 2.32
N GLN A 376 -9.69 7.41 2.77
CA GLN A 376 -10.24 6.24 2.09
C GLN A 376 -11.71 6.42 1.72
N GLN A 377 -12.10 5.63 0.73
CA GLN A 377 -13.42 5.53 0.13
C GLN A 377 -13.79 6.77 -0.69
N PHE A 378 -13.01 6.96 -1.78
CA PHE A 378 -13.26 7.94 -2.84
C PHE A 378 -13.36 7.24 -4.18
N ASP A 379 -14.45 7.43 -4.91
CA ASP A 379 -14.71 6.64 -6.13
C ASP A 379 -13.73 6.98 -7.26
N PRO A 380 -12.85 6.06 -7.65
CA PRO A 380 -11.92 6.31 -8.75
C PRO A 380 -12.61 6.36 -10.11
N SER A 381 -13.84 5.87 -10.25
CA SER A 381 -14.59 5.89 -11.52
C SER A 381 -15.01 7.29 -11.96
N LEU A 382 -14.94 8.28 -11.08
CA LEU A 382 -15.11 9.69 -11.46
C LEU A 382 -14.05 10.17 -12.45
N GLY A 383 -12.87 9.51 -12.51
CA GLY A 383 -11.82 9.87 -13.47
C GLY A 383 -11.50 11.36 -13.46
N GLN A 384 -11.43 11.99 -14.63
CA GLN A 384 -11.14 13.43 -14.78
C GLN A 384 -12.16 14.34 -14.07
N ASN A 385 -13.38 13.89 -13.77
CA ASN A 385 -14.35 14.71 -13.04
C ASN A 385 -13.85 15.08 -11.63
N TRP A 386 -12.82 14.39 -11.11
CA TRP A 386 -12.14 14.79 -9.87
C TRP A 386 -11.59 16.23 -9.93
N ASP A 387 -11.23 16.74 -11.10
CA ASP A 387 -10.78 18.15 -11.28
C ASP A 387 -11.84 19.17 -10.80
N LEU A 388 -13.12 18.82 -10.90
CA LEU A 388 -14.24 19.66 -10.45
C LEU A 388 -14.52 19.54 -8.96
N HIS A 389 -14.05 18.48 -8.28
CA HIS A 389 -14.50 18.12 -6.95
C HIS A 389 -13.39 18.09 -5.91
N ARG A 390 -12.11 17.91 -6.32
CA ARG A 390 -10.99 17.66 -5.40
C ARG A 390 -10.80 18.73 -4.33
N GLU A 391 -10.97 20.01 -4.66
CA GLU A 391 -10.83 21.10 -3.67
C GLU A 391 -11.93 21.04 -2.61
N LYS A 392 -13.19 20.87 -3.04
CA LYS A 392 -14.34 20.71 -2.12
C LYS A 392 -14.15 19.49 -1.21
N VAL A 393 -13.66 18.38 -1.76
CA VAL A 393 -13.45 17.16 -1.00
C VAL A 393 -12.27 17.32 -0.02
N ALA A 394 -11.20 17.99 -0.42
CA ALA A 394 -10.12 18.35 0.48
C ALA A 394 -10.59 19.23 1.65
N ASP A 395 -11.44 20.21 1.39
CA ASP A 395 -12.04 21.02 2.45
C ASP A 395 -12.91 20.18 3.41
N LEU A 396 -13.65 19.20 2.89
CA LEU A 396 -14.44 18.27 3.69
C LEU A 396 -13.52 17.40 4.60
N ILE A 397 -12.42 16.90 4.07
CA ILE A 397 -11.40 16.14 4.83
C ILE A 397 -10.82 17.02 5.95
N LEU A 398 -10.46 18.28 5.67
CA LEU A 398 -9.95 19.20 6.67
C LEU A 398 -11.00 19.57 7.72
N ASN A 399 -12.29 19.64 7.35
CA ASN A 399 -13.39 19.82 8.30
C ASN A 399 -13.54 18.62 9.23
N THR A 400 -13.38 17.40 8.71
CA THR A 400 -13.37 16.18 9.55
C THR A 400 -12.25 16.26 10.59
N VAL A 401 -11.03 16.67 10.21
CA VAL A 401 -9.93 16.86 11.18
C VAL A 401 -10.27 17.96 12.20
N GLU A 402 -10.85 19.08 11.76
CA GLU A 402 -11.27 20.19 12.63
C GLU A 402 -12.27 19.77 13.70
N GLU A 403 -13.16 18.80 13.40
CA GLU A 403 -14.12 18.25 14.38
C GLU A 403 -13.41 17.53 15.53
N TYR A 404 -12.29 16.82 15.26
CA TYR A 404 -11.50 16.12 16.26
C TYR A 404 -10.43 17.00 16.93
N ALA A 405 -9.90 17.98 16.19
CA ALA A 405 -8.84 18.90 16.64
C ALA A 405 -9.23 20.35 16.35
N PRO A 406 -10.06 20.98 17.19
CA PRO A 406 -10.50 22.35 17.00
C PRO A 406 -9.34 23.34 16.86
N GLY A 407 -9.40 24.20 15.83
CA GLY A 407 -8.35 25.15 15.49
C GLY A 407 -7.31 24.61 14.51
N PHE A 408 -7.40 23.35 14.09
CA PHE A 408 -6.47 22.74 13.13
C PHE A 408 -6.39 23.52 11.82
N LYS A 409 -7.53 23.92 11.24
CA LYS A 409 -7.56 24.65 9.96
C LYS A 409 -6.83 25.99 10.02
N GLN A 410 -6.77 26.62 11.20
CA GLN A 410 -6.07 27.90 11.39
C GLN A 410 -4.54 27.73 11.38
N THR A 411 -4.04 26.51 11.60
CA THR A 411 -2.60 26.20 11.57
C THR A 411 -2.08 25.91 10.17
N ILE A 412 -2.97 25.73 9.18
CA ILE A 412 -2.59 25.33 7.82
C ILE A 412 -1.98 26.53 7.07
N ILE A 413 -0.73 26.37 6.63
CA ILE A 413 0.01 27.33 5.81
C ILE A 413 -0.21 27.05 4.32
N ALA A 414 -0.13 25.77 3.93
CA ALA A 414 -0.28 25.31 2.55
C ALA A 414 -0.77 23.87 2.52
N ARG A 415 -1.33 23.47 1.39
CA ARG A 415 -1.75 22.07 1.14
C ARG A 415 -1.37 21.59 -0.24
N GLN A 416 -1.14 20.29 -0.38
CA GLN A 416 -1.00 19.56 -1.63
C GLN A 416 -2.06 18.46 -1.66
N ILE A 417 -2.81 18.37 -2.75
CA ILE A 417 -3.93 17.44 -2.89
C ILE A 417 -3.63 16.46 -4.01
N HIS A 418 -3.97 15.19 -3.79
CA HIS A 418 -3.98 14.15 -4.81
C HIS A 418 -5.27 13.33 -4.69
N SER A 419 -6.23 13.61 -5.57
CA SER A 419 -7.40 12.76 -5.82
C SER A 419 -6.98 11.44 -6.47
N PRO A 420 -7.87 10.43 -6.60
CA PRO A 420 -7.57 9.23 -7.39
C PRO A 420 -7.07 9.55 -8.81
N TRP A 421 -7.63 10.56 -9.45
CA TRP A 421 -7.20 11.04 -10.77
C TRP A 421 -5.80 11.65 -10.75
N ASP A 422 -5.47 12.49 -9.77
CA ASP A 422 -4.13 13.07 -9.64
C ASP A 422 -3.07 11.98 -9.37
N LEU A 423 -3.41 10.94 -8.61
CA LEU A 423 -2.53 9.80 -8.38
C LEU A 423 -2.23 9.05 -9.68
N GLU A 424 -3.23 8.87 -10.54
CA GLU A 424 -3.04 8.28 -11.85
C GLU A 424 -2.18 9.15 -12.75
N GLN A 425 -2.53 10.42 -12.92
CA GLN A 425 -1.83 11.33 -13.82
C GLN A 425 -0.37 11.57 -13.39
N LYS A 426 -0.14 11.79 -12.12
CA LYS A 426 1.18 12.14 -11.59
C LYS A 426 2.11 10.94 -11.45
N PHE A 427 1.60 9.81 -10.95
CA PHE A 427 2.42 8.65 -10.59
C PHE A 427 2.21 7.43 -11.50
N GLY A 428 1.27 7.46 -12.44
CA GLY A 428 0.91 6.30 -13.27
C GLY A 428 0.21 5.19 -12.50
N LEU A 429 -0.48 5.55 -11.41
CA LEU A 429 -1.28 4.63 -10.63
C LEU A 429 -2.66 4.50 -11.28
N THR A 430 -2.79 3.62 -12.27
CA THR A 430 -4.04 3.42 -13.03
C THR A 430 -5.24 3.31 -12.11
N GLY A 431 -6.28 4.13 -12.33
CA GLY A 431 -7.45 4.23 -11.45
C GLY A 431 -7.14 4.77 -10.06
N GLY A 432 -6.02 5.46 -9.85
CA GLY A 432 -5.53 5.89 -8.54
C GLY A 432 -5.16 4.74 -7.61
N ASP A 433 -4.93 3.53 -8.16
CA ASP A 433 -4.73 2.31 -7.37
C ASP A 433 -3.31 2.20 -6.81
N ILE A 434 -3.17 2.36 -5.50
CA ILE A 434 -1.89 2.31 -4.79
C ILE A 434 -1.27 0.91 -4.71
N PHE A 435 -2.01 -0.14 -5.08
CA PHE A 435 -1.54 -1.53 -5.13
C PHE A 435 -1.31 -2.06 -6.54
N HIS A 436 -1.58 -1.28 -7.59
CA HIS A 436 -1.48 -1.69 -9.00
C HIS A 436 -2.35 -2.89 -9.36
N GLY A 437 -3.53 -2.97 -8.78
CA GLY A 437 -4.51 -4.03 -8.91
C GLY A 437 -5.12 -4.40 -7.55
N ARG A 438 -6.43 -4.53 -7.53
CA ARG A 438 -7.21 -4.79 -6.33
C ARG A 438 -6.72 -6.03 -5.58
N LEU A 439 -6.71 -5.99 -4.26
CA LEU A 439 -6.37 -7.13 -3.41
C LEU A 439 -7.60 -8.03 -3.20
N SER A 440 -8.03 -8.71 -4.26
CA SER A 440 -9.15 -9.68 -4.26
C SER A 440 -8.68 -11.02 -4.80
N LEU A 441 -9.35 -12.10 -4.44
CA LEU A 441 -8.91 -13.47 -4.75
C LEU A 441 -8.63 -13.73 -6.23
N ASP A 442 -9.38 -13.07 -7.11
CA ASP A 442 -9.23 -13.12 -8.56
C ASP A 442 -7.99 -12.36 -9.08
N GLN A 443 -7.32 -11.59 -8.22
CA GLN A 443 -6.12 -10.81 -8.52
C GLN A 443 -4.99 -11.00 -7.49
N LEU A 444 -4.90 -12.18 -6.87
CA LEU A 444 -3.89 -12.53 -5.87
C LEU A 444 -3.13 -13.79 -6.26
N PHE A 445 -1.94 -13.96 -5.70
CA PHE A 445 -1.07 -15.13 -5.84
C PHE A 445 -0.84 -15.50 -7.31
N SER A 446 -1.23 -16.73 -7.75
CA SER A 446 -1.08 -17.18 -9.15
C SER A 446 -1.96 -16.40 -10.15
N ALA A 447 -3.00 -15.71 -9.68
CA ALA A 447 -3.87 -14.87 -10.49
C ALA A 447 -3.39 -13.40 -10.58
N ARG A 448 -2.21 -13.07 -10.04
CA ARG A 448 -1.69 -11.71 -10.07
C ARG A 448 -0.52 -11.58 -11.04
N PRO A 449 -0.64 -10.81 -12.14
CA PRO A 449 -1.79 -10.01 -12.54
C PRO A 449 -2.88 -10.82 -13.29
N MET A 450 -2.54 -11.99 -13.83
CA MET A 450 -3.45 -12.86 -14.58
C MET A 450 -2.97 -14.32 -14.44
N LEU A 451 -3.90 -15.27 -14.43
CA LEU A 451 -3.55 -16.69 -14.51
C LEU A 451 -2.77 -16.99 -15.79
N GLY A 452 -1.66 -17.74 -15.66
CA GLY A 452 -0.75 -18.05 -16.75
C GLY A 452 0.47 -17.10 -16.84
N ILE A 453 0.39 -15.90 -16.27
CA ILE A 453 1.52 -14.94 -16.21
C ILE A 453 1.86 -14.50 -14.77
N GLY A 454 1.43 -15.26 -13.77
CA GLY A 454 1.70 -14.99 -12.35
C GLY A 454 3.15 -15.23 -11.92
N ASP A 455 3.98 -15.76 -12.79
CA ASP A 455 5.39 -16.07 -12.56
C ASP A 455 6.37 -15.03 -13.13
N TYR A 456 5.89 -13.81 -13.33
CA TYR A 456 6.63 -12.63 -13.85
C TYR A 456 6.92 -12.66 -15.36
N HIS A 457 6.70 -13.77 -16.07
CA HIS A 457 6.75 -13.85 -17.52
C HIS A 457 5.49 -13.22 -18.14
N THR A 458 5.54 -12.93 -19.43
CA THR A 458 4.39 -12.49 -20.21
C THR A 458 4.21 -13.41 -21.43
N GLU A 459 3.17 -13.17 -22.21
CA GLU A 459 2.99 -13.87 -23.50
C GLU A 459 4.06 -13.50 -24.55
N PHE A 460 4.90 -12.51 -24.27
CA PHE A 460 5.98 -12.05 -25.14
C PHE A 460 7.33 -12.56 -24.63
N LYS A 461 8.14 -13.08 -25.54
CA LYS A 461 9.54 -13.39 -25.23
C LYS A 461 10.29 -12.11 -24.85
N ASN A 462 11.16 -12.21 -23.86
CA ASN A 462 12.03 -11.13 -23.36
C ASN A 462 11.28 -9.97 -22.66
N LEU A 463 9.99 -10.11 -22.33
CA LEU A 463 9.25 -9.15 -21.53
C LEU A 463 8.85 -9.78 -20.21
N TYR A 464 9.26 -9.12 -19.12
CA TYR A 464 8.97 -9.52 -17.74
C TYR A 464 8.26 -8.40 -16.97
N LEU A 465 7.52 -8.79 -15.94
CA LEU A 465 6.87 -7.87 -14.99
C LEU A 465 7.60 -7.91 -13.65
N CYS A 466 7.81 -6.75 -12.98
CA CYS A 466 8.51 -6.71 -11.69
C CYS A 466 7.88 -5.76 -10.67
N GLY A 467 6.78 -5.11 -11.02
CA GLY A 467 6.14 -4.09 -10.18
C GLY A 467 5.11 -4.64 -9.20
N SER A 468 4.51 -3.72 -8.45
CA SER A 468 3.46 -4.00 -7.45
C SER A 468 2.22 -4.70 -8.02
N GLY A 469 2.03 -4.66 -9.35
CA GLY A 469 0.99 -5.41 -10.04
C GLY A 469 1.24 -6.92 -10.13
N THR A 470 2.42 -7.42 -9.73
CA THR A 470 2.75 -8.86 -9.67
C THR A 470 2.76 -9.36 -8.22
N HIS A 471 2.85 -10.69 -8.03
CA HIS A 471 2.97 -11.28 -6.70
C HIS A 471 4.23 -10.76 -5.95
N PRO A 472 4.16 -10.48 -4.63
CA PRO A 472 3.02 -10.61 -3.71
C PRO A 472 2.08 -9.41 -3.69
N GLY A 473 2.31 -8.39 -4.48
CA GLY A 473 1.50 -7.17 -4.50
C GLY A 473 2.26 -5.93 -4.02
N GLY A 474 1.51 -4.84 -3.84
CA GLY A 474 2.02 -3.54 -3.42
C GLY A 474 2.41 -3.45 -1.95
N GLY A 475 2.65 -2.21 -1.47
CA GLY A 475 3.03 -1.90 -0.09
C GLY A 475 4.51 -1.54 0.09
N VAL A 476 5.21 -1.21 -1.00
CA VAL A 476 6.65 -0.81 -0.99
C VAL A 476 7.54 -1.90 -0.37
N SER A 477 7.22 -3.17 -0.65
CA SER A 477 7.95 -4.32 -0.08
C SER A 477 9.29 -4.61 -0.76
N GLY A 478 9.45 -4.22 -2.04
CA GLY A 478 10.56 -4.60 -2.91
C GLY A 478 10.52 -6.05 -3.39
N LEU A 479 9.59 -6.87 -2.87
CA LEU A 479 9.52 -8.31 -3.17
C LEU A 479 9.15 -8.64 -4.61
N PRO A 480 8.22 -7.93 -5.30
CA PRO A 480 7.96 -8.22 -6.71
C PRO A 480 9.21 -8.12 -7.57
N GLY A 481 10.04 -7.08 -7.35
CA GLY A 481 11.32 -6.92 -8.05
C GLY A 481 12.32 -8.01 -7.71
N HIS A 482 12.46 -8.38 -6.43
CA HIS A 482 13.32 -9.48 -5.99
C HIS A 482 12.93 -10.82 -6.64
N ASN A 483 11.65 -11.15 -6.64
CA ASN A 483 11.16 -12.40 -7.20
C ASN A 483 11.31 -12.44 -8.72
N ALA A 484 10.98 -11.34 -9.41
CA ALA A 484 11.14 -11.21 -10.86
C ALA A 484 12.62 -11.37 -11.27
N ALA A 485 13.55 -10.73 -10.57
CA ALA A 485 14.97 -10.86 -10.83
C ALA A 485 15.46 -12.32 -10.76
N ARG A 486 14.96 -13.07 -9.76
CA ARG A 486 15.28 -14.53 -9.63
C ARG A 486 14.76 -15.36 -10.80
N GLU A 487 13.55 -15.09 -11.28
CA GLU A 487 12.98 -15.81 -12.43
C GLU A 487 13.70 -15.41 -13.73
N ILE A 488 14.04 -14.15 -13.92
CA ILE A 488 14.84 -13.69 -15.07
C ILE A 488 16.20 -14.39 -15.10
N ILE A 489 16.93 -14.41 -13.97
CA ILE A 489 18.26 -15.07 -13.87
C ILE A 489 18.16 -16.57 -14.17
N ARG A 490 17.07 -17.23 -13.77
CA ARG A 490 16.86 -18.67 -14.05
C ARG A 490 16.55 -18.96 -15.50
N SER A 491 16.01 -17.98 -16.24
CA SER A 491 15.64 -18.14 -17.65
C SER A 491 16.76 -17.76 -18.62
N LEU A 492 17.88 -17.20 -18.13
CA LEU A 492 19.13 -16.94 -18.86
C LEU A 492 20.02 -18.18 -18.93
#